data_c574bf4eb948608351a44835bb81636d
#
_entry.id   c574bf4eb948608351a44835bb81636d
#
_cell.length_a   1.000
_cell.length_b   1.000
_cell.length_c   1.000
_cell.angle_alpha   90.00
_cell.angle_beta   90.00
_cell.angle_gamma   90.00
#
_symmetry.space_group_name_H-M   'P 1'
#
loop_
_entity.id
_entity.type
_entity.pdbx_description
1 polymer ?
#
loop_
_entity_poly.entity_id
_entity_poly.type
_entity_poly.pdbx_seq_one_letter_code
_entity_poly.pdbx_strand_id
1 'polypeptide(L)'
;MKKGPKISITIPAYKDRYLKEAIDSVLAQTYQNYELVIVNDASPYNLDSIVNHYNDPRIRYYKNKKNCGAKDVVDNWNICLSYATGDYIICMGDDDKLTPRCLQDFVDLIEKYPDLDIYHAQSEIIDEKSNYVKTLESRPEWESVYSLLYNPRYSHLGDYLFKTDTLRKNGGFYKLPYGWQSDDISVFIAAASHGVANTQEVGFQYRGNRQSISYDLSCIEDKIEAIRSSFKWRLAFIDEIIPDNEEDIRLIELFKRDASLLEYFEIDNLVEFDIRKRFWNRSWFWLCNHQRHGISFNRYLRCVLRTIKYSIG
;
A
#
# COMPACT_ATOMS: atom_id res chain seq x y z
N MET A 1 -2.85 32.04 -14.74
CA MET A 1 -3.42 30.89 -14.04
C MET A 1 -2.39 30.41 -13.03
N LYS A 2 -2.75 30.21 -11.76
CA LYS A 2 -1.84 29.57 -10.78
C LYS A 2 -1.52 28.17 -11.31
N LYS A 3 -0.24 27.81 -11.36
CA LYS A 3 0.18 26.46 -11.68
C LYS A 3 -0.32 25.57 -10.54
N GLY A 4 -1.08 24.51 -10.85
CA GLY A 4 -1.55 23.56 -9.82
C GLY A 4 -0.40 22.90 -9.06
N PRO A 5 -0.65 22.09 -8.01
CA PRO A 5 0.38 21.52 -7.17
C PRO A 5 1.32 20.62 -7.98
N LYS A 6 2.61 20.61 -7.62
CA LYS A 6 3.57 19.68 -8.23
C LYS A 6 3.44 18.31 -7.56
N ILE A 7 3.34 17.24 -8.36
CA ILE A 7 3.24 15.86 -7.87
C ILE A 7 4.53 15.11 -8.21
N SER A 8 5.15 14.49 -7.22
CA SER A 8 6.24 13.53 -7.42
C SER A 8 5.66 12.13 -7.49
N ILE A 9 5.81 11.45 -8.63
CA ILE A 9 5.59 10.02 -8.72
C ILE A 9 6.94 9.35 -8.50
N THR A 10 7.02 8.44 -7.53
CA THR A 10 8.26 7.75 -7.21
C THR A 10 8.11 6.25 -7.43
N ILE A 11 9.14 5.63 -8.03
CA ILE A 11 9.19 4.19 -8.27
C ILE A 11 10.44 3.63 -7.59
N PRO A 12 10.30 2.90 -6.46
CA PRO A 12 11.37 2.11 -5.86
C PRO A 12 11.62 0.86 -6.72
N ALA A 13 12.43 1.02 -7.78
CA ALA A 13 12.58 0.03 -8.85
C ALA A 13 13.59 -1.07 -8.48
N TYR A 14 13.19 -2.32 -8.66
CA TYR A 14 14.04 -3.49 -8.48
C TYR A 14 13.90 -4.51 -9.61
N LYS A 15 12.69 -4.67 -10.19
CA LYS A 15 12.40 -5.61 -11.26
C LYS A 15 12.30 -4.89 -12.60
N ASP A 16 12.74 -5.55 -13.66
CA ASP A 16 12.73 -4.99 -15.02
C ASP A 16 11.44 -5.28 -15.79
N ARG A 17 10.76 -6.39 -15.46
CA ARG A 17 9.70 -6.98 -16.27
C ARG A 17 8.57 -6.01 -16.66
N TYR A 18 8.14 -5.17 -15.73
CA TYR A 18 7.01 -4.26 -15.93
C TYR A 18 7.38 -2.79 -15.80
N LEU A 19 8.65 -2.49 -15.49
CA LEU A 19 9.13 -1.11 -15.28
C LEU A 19 8.82 -0.21 -16.47
N LYS A 20 8.93 -0.73 -17.71
CA LYS A 20 8.58 0.03 -18.90
C LYS A 20 7.11 0.44 -18.90
N GLU A 21 6.19 -0.48 -18.60
CA GLU A 21 4.74 -0.20 -18.55
C GLU A 21 4.41 0.80 -17.42
N ALA A 22 5.08 0.69 -16.27
CA ALA A 22 4.94 1.63 -15.18
C ALA A 22 5.35 3.05 -15.60
N ILE A 23 6.53 3.22 -16.22
CA ILE A 23 7.01 4.51 -16.75
C ILE A 23 6.04 5.06 -17.80
N ASP A 24 5.64 4.24 -18.78
CA ASP A 24 4.72 4.65 -19.85
C ASP A 24 3.40 5.17 -19.27
N SER A 25 2.86 4.53 -18.23
CA SER A 25 1.60 4.94 -17.59
C SER A 25 1.71 6.31 -16.89
N VAL A 26 2.88 6.61 -16.31
CA VAL A 26 3.15 7.93 -15.71
C VAL A 26 3.33 8.99 -16.79
N LEU A 27 4.02 8.69 -17.87
CA LEU A 27 4.22 9.65 -18.97
C LEU A 27 2.93 9.95 -19.74
N ALA A 28 1.93 9.05 -19.68
CA ALA A 28 0.61 9.23 -20.29
C ALA A 28 -0.35 10.10 -19.46
N GLN A 29 0.05 10.65 -18.32
CA GLN A 29 -0.83 11.46 -17.48
C GLN A 29 -1.27 12.76 -18.16
N THR A 30 -2.56 13.08 -18.04
CA THR A 30 -3.14 14.31 -18.58
C THR A 30 -2.68 15.54 -17.83
N TYR A 31 -2.52 15.47 -16.51
CA TYR A 31 -1.92 16.53 -15.70
C TYR A 31 -0.42 16.58 -15.91
N GLN A 32 0.16 17.76 -16.16
CA GLN A 32 1.54 17.90 -16.62
C GLN A 32 2.52 18.45 -15.57
N ASN A 33 2.03 18.96 -14.41
CA ASN A 33 2.93 19.48 -13.37
C ASN A 33 3.40 18.40 -12.43
N TYR A 34 4.18 17.45 -12.93
CA TYR A 34 4.75 16.35 -12.16
C TYR A 34 6.21 16.08 -12.50
N GLU A 35 6.85 15.30 -11.66
CA GLU A 35 8.13 14.64 -11.91
C GLU A 35 8.00 13.13 -11.68
N LEU A 36 8.82 12.34 -12.37
CA LEU A 36 8.96 10.90 -12.17
C LEU A 36 10.35 10.62 -11.61
N VAL A 37 10.41 10.17 -10.34
CA VAL A 37 11.64 9.80 -9.65
C VAL A 37 11.76 8.29 -9.61
N ILE A 38 12.75 7.72 -10.29
CA ILE A 38 13.00 6.28 -10.29
C ILE A 38 14.25 6.01 -9.47
N VAL A 39 14.15 5.20 -8.44
CA VAL A 39 15.27 4.79 -7.59
C VAL A 39 15.54 3.30 -7.78
N ASN A 40 16.59 3.00 -8.53
CA ASN A 40 17.08 1.63 -8.72
C ASN A 40 17.73 1.14 -7.43
N ASP A 41 17.12 0.16 -6.77
CA ASP A 41 17.57 -0.40 -5.49
C ASP A 41 18.72 -1.41 -5.68
N ALA A 42 19.79 -1.00 -6.37
CA ALA A 42 20.92 -1.85 -6.73
C ALA A 42 20.46 -3.19 -7.33
N SER A 43 19.52 -3.12 -8.26
CA SER A 43 18.92 -4.26 -8.93
C SER A 43 19.97 -5.09 -9.68
N PRO A 44 19.83 -6.44 -9.70
CA PRO A 44 20.64 -7.31 -10.55
C PRO A 44 20.23 -7.24 -12.03
N TYR A 45 19.08 -6.65 -12.34
CA TYR A 45 18.56 -6.48 -13.70
C TYR A 45 19.09 -5.19 -14.33
N ASN A 46 19.12 -5.12 -15.66
CA ASN A 46 19.58 -3.94 -16.39
C ASN A 46 18.49 -2.87 -16.52
N LEU A 47 18.11 -2.24 -15.39
CA LEU A 47 17.12 -1.16 -15.37
C LEU A 47 17.64 0.08 -16.11
N ASP A 48 18.95 0.29 -16.13
CA ASP A 48 19.58 1.43 -16.81
C ASP A 48 19.21 1.45 -18.31
N SER A 49 19.17 0.29 -18.98
CA SER A 49 18.78 0.20 -20.39
C SER A 49 17.32 0.59 -20.64
N ILE A 50 16.43 0.30 -19.68
CA ILE A 50 15.01 0.66 -19.78
C ILE A 50 14.84 2.17 -19.60
N VAL A 51 15.42 2.73 -18.53
CA VAL A 51 15.25 4.15 -18.22
C VAL A 51 15.92 5.06 -19.24
N ASN A 52 17.12 4.70 -19.71
CA ASN A 52 17.86 5.49 -20.71
C ASN A 52 17.19 5.51 -22.11
N HIS A 53 16.17 4.68 -22.34
CA HIS A 53 15.36 4.73 -23.56
C HIS A 53 14.47 5.99 -23.62
N TYR A 54 14.18 6.59 -22.46
CA TYR A 54 13.34 7.79 -22.37
C TYR A 54 14.16 9.07 -22.39
N ASN A 55 13.69 10.04 -23.19
CA ASN A 55 14.26 11.38 -23.24
C ASN A 55 13.21 12.40 -22.78
N ASP A 56 12.78 12.28 -21.53
CA ASP A 56 11.79 13.17 -20.92
C ASP A 56 12.42 13.90 -19.71
N PRO A 57 12.46 15.25 -19.71
CA PRO A 57 13.11 16.02 -18.65
C PRO A 57 12.43 15.89 -17.27
N ARG A 58 11.24 15.32 -17.21
CA ARG A 58 10.53 15.05 -15.95
C ARG A 58 11.06 13.81 -15.24
N ILE A 59 11.80 12.92 -15.94
CA ILE A 59 12.38 11.71 -15.35
C ILE A 59 13.69 12.05 -14.65
N ARG A 60 13.79 11.62 -13.40
CA ARG A 60 15.00 11.68 -12.57
C ARG A 60 15.34 10.26 -12.11
N TYR A 61 16.50 9.78 -12.48
CA TYR A 61 16.95 8.41 -12.20
C TYR A 61 18.12 8.38 -11.22
N TYR A 62 17.97 7.59 -10.18
CA TYR A 62 18.99 7.40 -9.15
C TYR A 62 19.26 5.92 -8.93
N LYS A 63 20.45 5.59 -8.41
CA LYS A 63 20.84 4.22 -8.13
C LYS A 63 21.42 4.12 -6.73
N ASN A 64 20.88 3.23 -5.93
CA ASN A 64 21.41 2.93 -4.62
C ASN A 64 22.76 2.22 -4.73
N LYS A 65 23.67 2.48 -3.80
CA LYS A 65 24.96 1.77 -3.74
C LYS A 65 24.80 0.31 -3.32
N LYS A 66 23.75 0.00 -2.56
CA LYS A 66 23.42 -1.32 -2.01
C LYS A 66 21.92 -1.49 -2.02
N ASN A 67 21.46 -2.71 -2.26
CA ASN A 67 20.06 -3.10 -2.16
C ASN A 67 19.59 -3.01 -0.70
N CYS A 68 18.43 -2.39 -0.47
CA CYS A 68 17.77 -2.36 0.84
C CYS A 68 17.28 -3.75 1.25
N GLY A 69 16.87 -4.56 0.26
CA GLY A 69 16.30 -5.88 0.47
C GLY A 69 14.80 -5.85 0.75
N ALA A 70 14.15 -6.97 0.53
CA ALA A 70 12.70 -7.07 0.69
C ALA A 70 12.23 -6.80 2.13
N LYS A 71 13.01 -7.18 3.13
CA LYS A 71 12.69 -6.95 4.55
C LYS A 71 12.67 -5.46 4.91
N ASP A 72 13.56 -4.68 4.32
CA ASP A 72 13.74 -3.27 4.57
C ASP A 72 13.27 -2.41 3.37
N VAL A 73 12.29 -2.88 2.62
CA VAL A 73 11.76 -2.19 1.41
C VAL A 73 11.30 -0.75 1.70
N VAL A 74 10.82 -0.49 2.91
CA VAL A 74 10.41 0.86 3.35
C VAL A 74 11.58 1.85 3.36
N ASP A 75 12.81 1.39 3.56
CA ASP A 75 13.98 2.25 3.45
C ASP A 75 14.13 2.78 2.02
N ASN A 76 13.85 1.96 0.99
CA ASN A 76 13.84 2.43 -0.39
C ASN A 76 12.68 3.39 -0.68
N TRP A 77 11.49 3.20 -0.07
CA TRP A 77 10.40 4.19 -0.14
C TRP A 77 10.84 5.55 0.44
N ASN A 78 11.53 5.53 1.58
CA ASN A 78 12.04 6.75 2.22
C ASN A 78 13.21 7.39 1.45
N ILE A 79 14.02 6.60 0.75
CA ILE A 79 15.01 7.12 -0.21
C ILE A 79 14.28 7.81 -1.37
N CYS A 80 13.21 7.21 -1.93
CA CYS A 80 12.37 7.85 -2.94
C CYS A 80 11.80 9.18 -2.44
N LEU A 81 11.26 9.22 -1.21
CA LEU A 81 10.76 10.44 -0.58
C LEU A 81 11.84 11.52 -0.45
N SER A 82 13.09 11.15 -0.18
CA SER A 82 14.20 12.10 -0.07
C SER A 82 14.51 12.82 -1.37
N TYR A 83 14.25 12.18 -2.51
CA TYR A 83 14.44 12.77 -3.85
C TYR A 83 13.22 13.50 -4.38
N ALA A 84 12.02 13.29 -3.82
CA ALA A 84 10.79 13.95 -4.24
C ALA A 84 10.89 15.47 -4.00
N THR A 85 10.43 16.30 -4.96
CA THR A 85 10.41 17.77 -4.84
C THR A 85 9.00 18.36 -5.02
N GLY A 86 7.99 17.50 -5.22
CA GLY A 86 6.59 17.89 -5.37
C GLY A 86 5.94 18.23 -4.03
N ASP A 87 4.86 19.00 -4.11
CA ASP A 87 3.99 19.30 -2.96
C ASP A 87 3.33 18.02 -2.43
N TYR A 88 3.09 17.07 -3.34
CA TYR A 88 2.51 15.75 -3.06
C TYR A 88 3.37 14.64 -3.67
N ILE A 89 3.23 13.43 -3.11
CA ILE A 89 3.98 12.25 -3.53
C ILE A 89 3.08 11.01 -3.67
N ILE A 90 3.29 10.26 -4.74
CA ILE A 90 2.84 8.88 -4.92
C ILE A 90 4.08 7.99 -4.89
N CYS A 91 4.06 6.88 -4.14
CA CYS A 91 5.10 5.86 -4.17
C CYS A 91 4.49 4.57 -4.72
N MET A 92 4.69 4.28 -6.01
CA MET A 92 4.09 3.11 -6.67
C MET A 92 5.12 2.04 -7.02
N GLY A 93 4.67 0.79 -7.08
CA GLY A 93 5.50 -0.35 -7.48
C GLY A 93 6.02 -0.25 -8.92
N ASP A 94 7.12 -0.94 -9.19
CA ASP A 94 7.69 -1.05 -10.54
C ASP A 94 6.89 -1.99 -11.48
N ASP A 95 5.79 -2.56 -10.97
CA ASP A 95 4.88 -3.46 -11.68
C ASP A 95 3.43 -2.91 -11.79
N ASP A 96 3.13 -1.77 -11.18
CA ASP A 96 1.82 -1.14 -11.17
C ASP A 96 1.68 -0.05 -12.25
N LYS A 97 0.45 0.48 -12.42
CA LYS A 97 0.18 1.52 -13.42
C LYS A 97 -0.81 2.57 -12.89
N LEU A 98 -0.72 3.78 -13.44
CA LEU A 98 -1.73 4.81 -13.27
C LEU A 98 -2.62 4.91 -14.52
N THR A 99 -3.92 5.15 -14.35
CA THR A 99 -4.76 5.52 -15.49
C THR A 99 -4.45 6.95 -15.96
N PRO A 100 -4.73 7.33 -17.20
CA PRO A 100 -4.30 8.63 -17.74
C PRO A 100 -4.81 9.86 -16.99
N ARG A 101 -5.94 9.76 -16.28
CA ARG A 101 -6.53 10.87 -15.52
C ARG A 101 -6.16 10.89 -14.04
N CYS A 102 -5.48 9.88 -13.52
CA CYS A 102 -5.23 9.70 -12.09
C CYS A 102 -4.71 10.99 -11.40
N LEU A 103 -3.69 11.64 -11.98
CA LEU A 103 -3.16 12.87 -11.39
C LEU A 103 -4.13 14.04 -11.49
N GLN A 104 -4.93 14.14 -12.56
CA GLN A 104 -5.94 15.18 -12.68
C GLN A 104 -7.05 14.97 -11.65
N ASP A 105 -7.50 13.74 -11.45
CA ASP A 105 -8.55 13.40 -10.49
C ASP A 105 -8.10 13.70 -9.05
N PHE A 106 -6.82 13.48 -8.74
CA PHE A 106 -6.23 13.92 -7.46
C PHE A 106 -6.20 15.46 -7.34
N VAL A 107 -5.84 16.18 -8.39
CA VAL A 107 -5.85 17.65 -8.37
C VAL A 107 -7.25 18.20 -8.15
N ASP A 108 -8.26 17.61 -8.78
CA ASP A 108 -9.66 17.96 -8.59
C ASP A 108 -10.09 17.73 -7.11
N LEU A 109 -9.63 16.65 -6.47
CA LEU A 109 -9.86 16.42 -5.03
C LEU A 109 -9.11 17.41 -4.14
N ILE A 110 -7.85 17.75 -4.47
CA ILE A 110 -7.08 18.76 -3.71
C ILE A 110 -7.78 20.11 -3.73
N GLU A 111 -8.34 20.49 -4.88
CA GLU A 111 -9.10 21.75 -5.00
C GLU A 111 -10.38 21.72 -4.15
N LYS A 112 -11.04 20.58 -4.07
CA LYS A 112 -12.27 20.38 -3.30
C LYS A 112 -12.04 20.24 -1.80
N TYR A 113 -10.95 19.60 -1.40
CA TYR A 113 -10.59 19.29 -0.02
C TYR A 113 -9.14 19.75 0.30
N PRO A 114 -8.85 21.06 0.29
CA PRO A 114 -7.47 21.58 0.34
C PRO A 114 -6.74 21.33 1.67
N ASP A 115 -7.48 21.05 2.74
CA ASP A 115 -6.94 20.87 4.08
C ASP A 115 -6.48 19.43 4.36
N LEU A 116 -6.75 18.49 3.43
CA LEU A 116 -6.33 17.11 3.59
C LEU A 116 -4.84 16.92 3.33
N ASP A 117 -4.24 15.99 4.05
CA ASP A 117 -2.85 15.58 3.88
C ASP A 117 -2.71 14.28 3.07
N ILE A 118 -3.84 13.64 2.71
CA ILE A 118 -3.86 12.39 1.96
C ILE A 118 -5.11 12.26 1.10
N TYR A 119 -4.94 11.66 -0.07
CA TYR A 119 -5.99 11.32 -1.04
C TYR A 119 -5.78 9.90 -1.53
N HIS A 120 -6.85 9.21 -1.94
CA HIS A 120 -6.81 7.84 -2.41
C HIS A 120 -7.46 7.73 -3.79
N ALA A 121 -6.82 7.00 -4.71
CA ALA A 121 -7.38 6.66 -6.01
C ALA A 121 -8.18 5.36 -5.92
N GLN A 122 -9.40 5.36 -6.48
CA GLN A 122 -10.11 4.11 -6.73
C GLN A 122 -9.23 3.16 -7.55
N SER A 123 -9.16 1.89 -7.15
CA SER A 123 -8.20 0.94 -7.68
C SER A 123 -8.86 -0.24 -8.35
N GLU A 124 -8.18 -0.80 -9.34
CA GLU A 124 -8.52 -2.09 -9.93
C GLU A 124 -7.32 -3.03 -9.95
N ILE A 125 -7.60 -4.31 -10.04
CA ILE A 125 -6.59 -5.37 -10.18
C ILE A 125 -6.46 -5.73 -11.64
N ILE A 126 -5.22 -5.78 -12.13
CA ILE A 126 -4.86 -6.31 -13.45
C ILE A 126 -3.99 -7.57 -13.30
N ASP A 127 -4.03 -8.45 -14.31
CA ASP A 127 -3.18 -9.65 -14.34
C ASP A 127 -1.74 -9.34 -14.86
N GLU A 128 -0.91 -10.38 -14.96
CA GLU A 128 0.46 -10.29 -15.49
C GLU A 128 0.52 -9.82 -16.96
N LYS A 129 -0.60 -9.82 -17.69
CA LYS A 129 -0.71 -9.36 -19.08
C LYS A 129 -1.43 -8.01 -19.22
N SER A 130 -1.62 -7.31 -18.10
CA SER A 130 -2.40 -6.06 -18.02
C SER A 130 -3.89 -6.21 -18.37
N ASN A 131 -4.45 -7.41 -18.31
CA ASN A 131 -5.90 -7.59 -18.47
C ASN A 131 -6.59 -7.26 -17.15
N TYR A 132 -7.76 -6.62 -17.24
CA TYR A 132 -8.65 -6.36 -16.12
C TYR A 132 -9.08 -7.65 -15.42
N VAL A 133 -9.02 -7.66 -14.08
CA VAL A 133 -9.49 -8.76 -13.24
C VAL A 133 -10.72 -8.33 -12.44
N LYS A 134 -10.62 -7.26 -11.68
CA LYS A 134 -11.74 -6.71 -10.88
C LYS A 134 -11.44 -5.29 -10.43
N THR A 135 -12.49 -4.50 -10.24
CA THR A 135 -12.42 -3.23 -9.52
C THR A 135 -12.57 -3.50 -8.02
N LEU A 136 -11.81 -2.79 -7.20
CA LEU A 136 -11.93 -2.87 -5.75
C LEU A 136 -13.21 -2.13 -5.28
N GLU A 137 -13.62 -2.40 -4.04
CA GLU A 137 -14.79 -1.75 -3.46
C GLU A 137 -14.62 -0.23 -3.45
N SER A 138 -15.61 0.49 -3.97
CA SER A 138 -15.62 1.95 -3.94
C SER A 138 -15.88 2.46 -2.53
N ARG A 139 -15.30 3.63 -2.22
CA ARG A 139 -15.44 4.29 -0.93
C ARG A 139 -16.22 5.59 -1.05
N PRO A 140 -16.80 6.08 0.06
CA PRO A 140 -17.34 7.45 0.09
C PRO A 140 -16.28 8.43 -0.38
N GLU A 141 -16.69 9.52 -1.02
CA GLU A 141 -15.75 10.54 -1.53
C GLU A 141 -14.85 11.13 -0.42
N TRP A 142 -15.36 11.17 0.81
CA TRP A 142 -14.60 11.53 2.01
C TRP A 142 -14.93 10.56 3.15
N GLU A 143 -13.93 10.21 3.95
CA GLU A 143 -14.09 9.43 5.17
C GLU A 143 -13.08 9.84 6.24
N SER A 144 -13.49 9.68 7.52
CA SER A 144 -12.62 9.97 8.66
C SER A 144 -11.55 8.89 8.85
N VAL A 145 -10.49 9.22 9.59
CA VAL A 145 -9.47 8.23 9.98
C VAL A 145 -10.08 7.09 10.81
N TYR A 146 -11.13 7.37 11.56
CA TYR A 146 -11.82 6.36 12.38
C TYR A 146 -12.58 5.34 11.52
N SER A 147 -13.17 5.80 10.41
CA SER A 147 -13.75 4.92 9.39
C SER A 147 -12.70 4.00 8.78
N LEU A 148 -11.52 4.53 8.46
CA LEU A 148 -10.39 3.75 7.94
C LEU A 148 -9.90 2.69 8.93
N LEU A 149 -9.77 3.05 10.21
CA LEU A 149 -9.29 2.16 11.27
C LEU A 149 -10.24 0.98 11.50
N TYR A 150 -11.56 1.23 11.51
CA TYR A 150 -12.57 0.21 11.78
C TYR A 150 -12.93 -0.62 10.53
N ASN A 151 -12.98 0.01 9.36
CA ASN A 151 -13.29 -0.63 8.09
C ASN A 151 -12.06 -0.61 7.15
N PRO A 152 -11.01 -1.40 7.44
CA PRO A 152 -9.81 -1.38 6.61
C PRO A 152 -10.14 -1.79 5.20
N ARG A 153 -9.53 -1.09 4.25
CA ARG A 153 -9.69 -1.39 2.83
C ARG A 153 -8.56 -2.30 2.35
N TYR A 154 -8.81 -3.02 1.29
CA TYR A 154 -7.74 -3.60 0.50
C TYR A 154 -7.17 -2.51 -0.39
N SER A 155 -6.03 -1.97 -0.02
CA SER A 155 -5.35 -0.87 -0.68
C SER A 155 -3.87 -1.18 -0.87
N HIS A 156 -3.18 -0.32 -1.60
CA HIS A 156 -1.77 -0.46 -1.92
C HIS A 156 -1.09 0.90 -1.72
N LEU A 157 0.20 0.91 -1.47
CA LEU A 157 0.96 2.16 -1.31
C LEU A 157 0.77 3.11 -2.49
N GLY A 158 0.73 2.56 -3.72
CA GLY A 158 0.67 3.35 -4.96
C GLY A 158 -0.67 3.98 -5.28
N ASP A 159 -1.76 3.61 -4.59
CA ASP A 159 -3.07 4.23 -4.78
C ASP A 159 -3.30 5.47 -3.89
N TYR A 160 -2.31 5.83 -3.06
CA TYR A 160 -2.36 7.02 -2.22
C TYR A 160 -1.47 8.15 -2.72
N LEU A 161 -2.02 9.37 -2.66
CA LEU A 161 -1.29 10.62 -2.82
C LEU A 161 -1.13 11.28 -1.45
N PHE A 162 0.10 11.35 -0.96
CA PHE A 162 0.43 11.96 0.33
C PHE A 162 0.92 13.39 0.13
N LYS A 163 0.59 14.30 1.05
CA LYS A 163 1.24 15.59 1.13
C LYS A 163 2.69 15.40 1.60
N THR A 164 3.63 15.82 0.78
CA THR A 164 5.06 15.50 0.95
C THR A 164 5.61 16.01 2.29
N ASP A 165 5.25 17.23 2.67
CA ASP A 165 5.73 17.84 3.92
C ASP A 165 5.18 17.15 5.16
N THR A 166 3.91 16.71 5.14
CA THR A 166 3.31 15.96 6.24
C THR A 166 4.00 14.62 6.43
N LEU A 167 4.24 13.91 5.31
CA LEU A 167 4.96 12.62 5.36
C LEU A 167 6.38 12.80 5.92
N ARG A 168 7.12 13.86 5.50
CA ARG A 168 8.46 14.17 6.03
C ARG A 168 8.45 14.54 7.50
N LYS A 169 7.50 15.37 7.96
CA LYS A 169 7.37 15.77 9.36
C LYS A 169 7.14 14.59 10.29
N ASN A 170 6.48 13.54 9.79
CA ASN A 170 6.22 12.31 10.53
C ASN A 170 7.34 11.26 10.37
N GLY A 171 8.50 11.64 9.83
CA GLY A 171 9.67 10.75 9.71
C GLY A 171 9.68 9.85 8.47
N GLY A 172 8.80 10.11 7.50
CA GLY A 172 8.64 9.34 6.29
C GLY A 172 7.59 8.24 6.40
N PHE A 173 7.66 7.25 5.50
CA PHE A 173 6.82 6.05 5.57
C PHE A 173 7.14 5.24 6.81
N TYR A 174 6.12 4.81 7.54
CA TYR A 174 6.27 4.02 8.76
C TYR A 174 6.91 2.66 8.45
N LYS A 175 7.94 2.27 9.23
CA LYS A 175 8.74 1.10 8.90
C LYS A 175 8.30 -0.14 9.70
N LEU A 176 7.74 -1.12 8.98
CA LEU A 176 7.58 -2.50 9.44
C LEU A 176 8.28 -3.46 8.45
N PRO A 177 8.66 -4.66 8.88
CA PRO A 177 9.30 -5.64 8.01
C PRO A 177 8.48 -5.93 6.74
N TYR A 178 9.15 -6.01 5.59
CA TYR A 178 8.56 -6.27 4.27
C TYR A 178 7.53 -5.22 3.81
N GLY A 179 7.49 -4.05 4.44
CA GLY A 179 6.46 -3.05 4.21
C GLY A 179 5.05 -3.48 4.64
N TRP A 180 4.92 -4.65 5.27
CA TRP A 180 3.62 -5.21 5.62
C TRP A 180 2.93 -4.35 6.67
N GLN A 181 1.75 -3.78 6.37
CA GLN A 181 1.03 -2.78 7.18
C GLN A 181 1.74 -1.41 7.33
N SER A 182 2.85 -1.18 6.62
CA SER A 182 3.58 0.09 6.68
C SER A 182 2.84 1.21 5.97
N ASP A 183 2.22 0.88 4.85
CA ASP A 183 1.32 1.75 4.07
C ASP A 183 0.10 2.13 4.90
N ASP A 184 -0.59 1.18 5.51
CA ASP A 184 -1.76 1.44 6.35
C ASP A 184 -1.45 2.41 7.50
N ILE A 185 -0.35 2.18 8.25
CA ILE A 185 0.04 3.08 9.35
C ILE A 185 0.37 4.48 8.81
N SER A 186 1.10 4.56 7.68
CA SER A 186 1.42 5.85 7.06
C SER A 186 0.16 6.61 6.63
N VAL A 187 -0.85 5.88 6.13
CA VAL A 187 -2.17 6.41 5.78
C VAL A 187 -2.90 6.94 7.02
N PHE A 188 -2.96 6.17 8.11
CA PHE A 188 -3.62 6.60 9.36
C PHE A 188 -2.97 7.87 9.94
N ILE A 189 -1.63 7.95 9.92
CA ILE A 189 -0.90 9.16 10.35
C ILE A 189 -1.29 10.36 9.49
N ALA A 190 -1.33 10.21 8.18
CA ALA A 190 -1.66 11.31 7.28
C ALA A 190 -3.14 11.71 7.34
N ALA A 191 -4.05 10.75 7.61
CA ALA A 191 -5.49 11.00 7.73
C ALA A 191 -5.92 11.52 9.12
N ALA A 192 -5.02 11.55 10.11
CA ALA A 192 -5.32 11.82 11.51
C ALA A 192 -6.13 13.11 11.75
N SER A 193 -5.78 14.20 11.05
CA SER A 193 -6.38 15.51 11.31
C SER A 193 -7.67 15.77 10.54
N HIS A 194 -7.78 15.30 9.29
CA HIS A 194 -8.88 15.72 8.40
C HIS A 194 -9.47 14.58 7.58
N GLY A 195 -9.05 13.31 7.80
CA GLY A 195 -9.51 12.16 7.03
C GLY A 195 -8.84 12.04 5.66
N VAL A 196 -9.51 11.35 4.73
CA VAL A 196 -9.05 11.05 3.38
C VAL A 196 -10.16 11.32 2.37
N ALA A 197 -9.83 11.86 1.20
CA ALA A 197 -10.75 11.93 0.06
C ALA A 197 -10.40 10.87 -0.99
N ASN A 198 -11.43 10.28 -1.60
CA ASN A 198 -11.33 9.16 -2.50
C ASN A 198 -11.84 9.55 -3.90
N THR A 199 -11.09 9.25 -4.96
CA THR A 199 -11.61 9.36 -6.33
C THR A 199 -12.73 8.35 -6.53
N GLN A 200 -13.69 8.67 -7.38
CA GLN A 200 -14.79 7.76 -7.72
C GLN A 200 -14.47 6.98 -9.01
N GLU A 201 -13.58 7.51 -9.84
CA GLU A 201 -13.07 6.86 -11.04
C GLU A 201 -11.77 6.12 -10.75
N VAL A 202 -11.51 5.03 -11.47
CA VAL A 202 -10.29 4.23 -11.32
C VAL A 202 -9.07 5.05 -11.71
N GLY A 203 -8.18 5.27 -10.75
CA GLY A 203 -6.91 5.99 -10.94
C GLY A 203 -5.68 5.06 -10.90
N PHE A 204 -5.76 3.94 -10.19
CA PHE A 204 -4.64 3.05 -9.96
C PHE A 204 -4.94 1.60 -10.40
N GLN A 205 -3.96 0.95 -11.02
CA GLN A 205 -4.02 -0.43 -11.50
C GLN A 205 -2.95 -1.27 -10.80
N TYR A 206 -3.37 -2.03 -9.77
CA TYR A 206 -2.49 -2.96 -9.07
C TYR A 206 -2.29 -4.23 -9.89
N ARG A 207 -1.04 -4.62 -10.10
CA ARG A 207 -0.73 -5.86 -10.82
C ARG A 207 -0.62 -7.05 -9.88
N GLY A 208 -1.54 -8.01 -10.04
CA GLY A 208 -1.46 -9.31 -9.39
C GLY A 208 -0.25 -10.11 -9.92
N ASN A 209 0.90 -9.97 -9.24
CA ASN A 209 2.17 -10.57 -9.65
C ASN A 209 2.69 -11.56 -8.61
N ARG A 210 2.94 -12.81 -9.03
CA ARG A 210 3.45 -13.87 -8.14
C ARG A 210 4.86 -13.61 -7.61
N GLN A 211 5.60 -12.69 -8.18
CA GLN A 211 6.95 -12.30 -7.75
C GLN A 211 6.95 -11.11 -6.76
N SER A 212 5.78 -10.57 -6.42
CA SER A 212 5.69 -9.47 -5.46
C SER A 212 5.99 -9.94 -4.03
N ILE A 213 6.43 -9.01 -3.18
CA ILE A 213 6.64 -9.25 -1.73
C ILE A 213 5.33 -9.73 -1.09
N SER A 214 4.17 -9.26 -1.56
CA SER A 214 2.86 -9.66 -1.06
C SER A 214 2.61 -11.16 -1.24
N TYR A 215 3.11 -11.76 -2.33
CA TYR A 215 2.98 -13.19 -2.62
C TYR A 215 4.09 -14.05 -2.01
N ASP A 216 5.18 -13.46 -1.50
CA ASP A 216 6.23 -14.21 -0.83
C ASP A 216 5.81 -14.57 0.60
N LEU A 217 5.69 -15.86 0.86
CA LEU A 217 5.31 -16.42 2.16
C LEU A 217 6.50 -17.05 2.90
N SER A 218 7.71 -16.93 2.38
CA SER A 218 8.92 -17.35 3.11
C SER A 218 9.13 -16.53 4.39
N CYS A 219 8.59 -15.29 4.42
CA CYS A 219 8.63 -14.33 5.52
C CYS A 219 7.31 -14.24 6.32
N ILE A 220 6.48 -15.30 6.31
CA ILE A 220 5.15 -15.26 6.92
C ILE A 220 5.17 -14.93 8.42
N GLU A 221 6.19 -15.37 9.13
CA GLU A 221 6.37 -15.09 10.57
C GLU A 221 6.58 -13.58 10.79
N ASP A 222 7.43 -12.94 10.00
CA ASP A 222 7.65 -11.49 10.06
C ASP A 222 6.36 -10.70 9.69
N LYS A 223 5.55 -11.20 8.74
CA LYS A 223 4.26 -10.59 8.38
C LYS A 223 3.23 -10.70 9.51
N ILE A 224 3.16 -11.82 10.20
CA ILE A 224 2.29 -11.98 11.38
C ILE A 224 2.72 -11.00 12.48
N GLU A 225 4.02 -10.85 12.72
CA GLU A 225 4.52 -9.89 13.71
C GLU A 225 4.25 -8.44 13.31
N ALA A 226 4.33 -8.12 12.01
CA ALA A 226 3.95 -6.81 11.49
C ALA A 226 2.46 -6.52 11.72
N ILE A 227 1.55 -7.49 11.50
CA ILE A 227 0.12 -7.34 11.81
C ILE A 227 -0.07 -7.01 13.29
N ARG A 228 0.55 -7.76 14.20
CA ARG A 228 0.44 -7.51 15.65
C ARG A 228 0.97 -6.15 16.04
N SER A 229 2.14 -5.79 15.51
CA SER A 229 2.74 -4.48 15.74
C SER A 229 1.84 -3.35 15.24
N SER A 230 1.19 -3.54 14.08
CA SER A 230 0.22 -2.59 13.54
C SER A 230 -1.00 -2.44 14.45
N PHE A 231 -1.61 -3.53 14.93
CA PHE A 231 -2.78 -3.44 15.82
C PHE A 231 -2.43 -2.81 17.17
N LYS A 232 -1.26 -3.14 17.74
CA LYS A 232 -0.77 -2.47 18.94
C LYS A 232 -0.58 -0.98 18.72
N TRP A 233 -0.01 -0.58 17.58
CA TRP A 233 0.16 0.81 17.20
C TRP A 233 -1.20 1.51 17.00
N ARG A 234 -2.15 0.88 16.28
CA ARG A 234 -3.51 1.44 16.04
C ARG A 234 -4.25 1.71 17.35
N LEU A 235 -4.14 0.80 18.33
CA LEU A 235 -4.76 0.98 19.66
C LEU A 235 -4.14 2.15 20.43
N ALA A 236 -2.82 2.36 20.36
CA ALA A 236 -2.17 3.50 20.97
C ALA A 236 -2.53 4.81 20.23
N PHE A 237 -2.50 4.78 18.90
CA PHE A 237 -2.79 5.94 18.05
C PHE A 237 -4.22 6.47 18.24
N ILE A 238 -5.21 5.58 18.41
CA ILE A 238 -6.60 5.99 18.59
C ILE A 238 -6.84 6.73 19.91
N ASP A 239 -5.94 6.57 20.90
CA ASP A 239 -5.98 7.30 22.15
C ASP A 239 -5.34 8.70 22.06
N GLU A 240 -4.57 8.96 20.99
CA GLU A 240 -3.89 10.23 20.73
C GLU A 240 -4.71 11.19 19.86
N ILE A 241 -5.68 10.69 19.09
CA ILE A 241 -6.53 11.47 18.20
C ILE A 241 -7.89 11.75 18.83
N ILE A 242 -8.41 12.97 18.62
CA ILE A 242 -9.64 13.46 19.25
C ILE A 242 -10.77 13.42 18.21
N PRO A 243 -11.85 12.65 18.45
CA PRO A 243 -12.99 12.63 17.52
C PRO A 243 -13.82 13.92 17.64
N ASP A 244 -14.32 14.38 16.48
CA ASP A 244 -15.10 15.61 16.39
C ASP A 244 -16.61 15.40 16.43
N ASN A 245 -17.09 14.15 16.32
CA ASN A 245 -18.51 13.84 16.22
C ASN A 245 -18.87 12.48 16.85
N GLU A 246 -20.16 12.24 17.07
CA GLU A 246 -20.67 11.02 17.71
C GLU A 246 -20.40 9.74 16.90
N GLU A 247 -20.36 9.80 15.58
CA GLU A 247 -20.07 8.63 14.76
C GLU A 247 -18.61 8.20 14.90
N ASP A 248 -17.66 9.14 14.94
CA ASP A 248 -16.25 8.83 15.18
C ASP A 248 -16.01 8.26 16.59
N ILE A 249 -16.71 8.79 17.61
CA ILE A 249 -16.70 8.21 18.98
C ILE A 249 -17.17 6.76 18.94
N ARG A 250 -18.28 6.48 18.26
CA ARG A 250 -18.82 5.15 18.10
C ARG A 250 -17.84 4.22 17.38
N LEU A 251 -17.19 4.69 16.32
CA LEU A 251 -16.19 3.91 15.57
C LEU A 251 -14.97 3.55 16.43
N ILE A 252 -14.53 4.48 17.31
CA ILE A 252 -13.48 4.21 18.31
C ILE A 252 -13.90 3.07 19.25
N GLU A 253 -15.11 3.14 19.81
CA GLU A 253 -15.61 2.11 20.73
C GLU A 253 -15.70 0.74 20.04
N LEU A 254 -16.21 0.72 18.81
CA LEU A 254 -16.28 -0.48 17.99
C LEU A 254 -14.89 -1.05 17.71
N PHE A 255 -13.95 -0.20 17.30
CA PHE A 255 -12.58 -0.65 17.02
C PHE A 255 -11.91 -1.22 18.28
N LYS A 256 -11.99 -0.52 19.44
CA LYS A 256 -11.42 -1.00 20.71
C LYS A 256 -12.04 -2.33 21.14
N ARG A 257 -13.35 -2.51 20.95
CA ARG A 257 -14.04 -3.77 21.23
C ARG A 257 -13.58 -4.92 20.33
N ASP A 258 -13.40 -4.64 19.04
CA ASP A 258 -13.24 -5.66 18.00
C ASP A 258 -11.78 -5.85 17.57
N ALA A 259 -10.83 -5.03 18.04
CA ALA A 259 -9.44 -5.01 17.60
C ALA A 259 -8.76 -6.40 17.60
N SER A 260 -8.96 -7.19 18.67
CA SER A 260 -8.41 -8.56 18.74
C SER A 260 -9.02 -9.50 17.70
N LEU A 261 -10.31 -9.33 17.38
CA LEU A 261 -11.00 -10.14 16.36
C LEU A 261 -10.52 -9.75 14.95
N LEU A 262 -10.32 -8.47 14.70
CA LEU A 262 -9.78 -7.95 13.43
C LEU A 262 -8.34 -8.42 13.22
N GLU A 263 -7.48 -8.31 14.23
CA GLU A 263 -6.12 -8.86 14.20
C GLU A 263 -6.13 -10.36 13.89
N TYR A 264 -6.98 -11.12 14.58
CA TYR A 264 -7.11 -12.55 14.33
C TYR A 264 -7.58 -12.87 12.92
N PHE A 265 -8.49 -12.08 12.39
CA PHE A 265 -9.00 -12.24 11.03
C PHE A 265 -7.89 -12.00 9.99
N GLU A 266 -7.08 -10.95 10.14
CA GLU A 266 -5.97 -10.68 9.25
C GLU A 266 -4.91 -11.78 9.28
N ILE A 267 -4.54 -12.27 10.49
CA ILE A 267 -3.61 -13.39 10.66
C ILE A 267 -4.18 -14.67 10.03
N ASP A 268 -5.47 -14.98 10.30
CA ASP A 268 -6.11 -16.19 9.76
C ASP A 268 -6.14 -16.16 8.22
N ASN A 269 -6.42 -15.01 7.60
CA ASN A 269 -6.38 -14.84 6.14
C ASN A 269 -4.98 -15.10 5.57
N LEU A 270 -3.94 -14.61 6.24
CA LEU A 270 -2.55 -14.87 5.83
C LEU A 270 -2.19 -16.35 5.93
N VAL A 271 -2.61 -17.03 7.01
CA VAL A 271 -2.42 -18.47 7.21
C VAL A 271 -3.19 -19.28 6.16
N GLU A 272 -4.44 -18.93 5.87
CA GLU A 272 -5.23 -19.57 4.80
C GLU A 272 -4.55 -19.41 3.44
N PHE A 273 -4.04 -18.22 3.14
CA PHE A 273 -3.32 -17.97 1.89
C PHE A 273 -2.06 -18.85 1.78
N ASP A 274 -1.31 -19.01 2.88
CA ASP A 274 -0.13 -19.86 2.94
C ASP A 274 -0.48 -21.35 2.74
N ILE A 275 -1.53 -21.84 3.41
CA ILE A 275 -2.01 -23.22 3.27
C ILE A 275 -2.45 -23.48 1.81
N ARG A 276 -3.16 -22.55 1.17
CA ARG A 276 -3.61 -22.71 -0.23
C ARG A 276 -2.47 -22.93 -1.22
N LYS A 277 -1.30 -22.29 -1.00
CA LYS A 277 -0.17 -22.41 -1.92
C LYS A 277 0.45 -23.80 -1.98
N ARG A 278 0.51 -24.50 -0.83
CA ARG A 278 1.11 -25.85 -0.71
C ARG A 278 0.39 -26.64 0.38
N PHE A 279 -0.87 -27.02 0.13
CA PHE A 279 -1.82 -27.50 1.12
C PHE A 279 -1.22 -28.50 2.13
N TRP A 280 -0.66 -29.62 1.71
CA TRP A 280 -0.17 -30.65 2.63
C TRP A 280 1.01 -30.17 3.47
N ASN A 281 2.01 -29.56 2.83
CA ASN A 281 3.22 -29.13 3.52
C ASN A 281 2.95 -27.99 4.51
N ARG A 282 2.10 -27.02 4.10
CA ARG A 282 1.81 -25.85 4.95
C ARG A 282 0.79 -26.17 6.03
N SER A 283 -0.18 -27.06 5.79
CA SER A 283 -1.07 -27.57 6.85
C SER A 283 -0.27 -28.29 7.93
N TRP A 284 0.70 -29.15 7.55
CA TRP A 284 1.58 -29.79 8.52
C TRP A 284 2.46 -28.80 9.29
N PHE A 285 3.04 -27.82 8.59
CA PHE A 285 3.81 -26.76 9.24
C PHE A 285 2.98 -26.05 10.30
N TRP A 286 1.76 -25.61 9.96
CA TRP A 286 0.88 -24.91 10.90
C TRP A 286 0.35 -25.80 12.01
N LEU A 287 0.09 -27.07 11.76
CA LEU A 287 -0.24 -28.02 12.82
C LEU A 287 0.83 -28.08 13.92
N CYS A 288 2.09 -28.05 13.51
CA CYS A 288 3.23 -28.11 14.45
C CYS A 288 3.57 -26.76 15.11
N ASN A 289 3.22 -25.62 14.46
CA ASN A 289 3.71 -24.29 14.86
C ASN A 289 2.62 -23.30 15.27
N HIS A 290 1.32 -23.62 15.11
CA HIS A 290 0.23 -22.68 15.37
C HIS A 290 0.30 -22.04 16.78
N GLN A 291 0.64 -22.82 17.82
CA GLN A 291 0.74 -22.30 19.19
C GLN A 291 1.89 -21.30 19.36
N ARG A 292 3.05 -21.56 18.73
CA ARG A 292 4.20 -20.65 18.73
C ARG A 292 3.81 -19.26 18.18
N HIS A 293 2.87 -19.24 17.24
CA HIS A 293 2.36 -18.00 16.63
C HIS A 293 1.05 -17.51 17.28
N GLY A 294 0.72 -17.97 18.51
CA GLY A 294 -0.49 -17.53 19.23
C GLY A 294 -1.80 -17.84 18.51
N ILE A 295 -1.80 -18.87 17.64
CA ILE A 295 -2.99 -19.33 16.93
C ILE A 295 -3.54 -20.54 17.68
N SER A 296 -4.78 -20.47 18.14
CA SER A 296 -5.40 -21.63 18.80
C SER A 296 -5.64 -22.77 17.78
N PHE A 297 -5.68 -24.02 18.27
CA PHE A 297 -5.96 -25.18 17.40
C PHE A 297 -7.28 -25.02 16.63
N ASN A 298 -8.31 -24.46 17.27
CA ASN A 298 -9.60 -24.21 16.62
C ASN A 298 -9.52 -23.17 15.48
N ARG A 299 -8.66 -22.15 15.63
CA ARG A 299 -8.41 -21.16 14.56
C ARG A 299 -7.69 -21.83 13.40
N TYR A 300 -6.59 -22.56 13.68
CA TYR A 300 -5.87 -23.34 12.68
C TYR A 300 -6.82 -24.26 11.90
N LEU A 301 -7.64 -25.06 12.61
CA LEU A 301 -8.57 -25.97 11.97
C LEU A 301 -9.57 -25.25 11.05
N ARG A 302 -10.06 -24.07 11.47
CA ARG A 302 -10.93 -23.23 10.63
C ARG A 302 -10.21 -22.78 9.35
N CYS A 303 -8.95 -22.36 9.42
CA CYS A 303 -8.16 -21.99 8.24
C CYS A 303 -8.04 -23.16 7.25
N VAL A 304 -7.76 -24.37 7.74
CA VAL A 304 -7.70 -25.58 6.90
C VAL A 304 -9.05 -25.87 6.24
N LEU A 305 -10.16 -25.84 7.00
CA LEU A 305 -11.49 -26.14 6.48
C LEU A 305 -11.94 -25.09 5.43
N ARG A 306 -11.68 -23.81 5.67
CA ARG A 306 -11.96 -22.75 4.68
C ARG A 306 -11.15 -22.96 3.41
N THR A 307 -9.87 -23.33 3.54
CA THR A 307 -9.01 -23.61 2.38
C THR A 307 -9.59 -24.77 1.53
N ILE A 308 -10.06 -25.85 2.17
CA ILE A 308 -10.68 -26.98 1.48
C ILE A 308 -11.95 -26.52 0.75
N LYS A 309 -12.82 -25.77 1.40
CA LYS A 309 -14.07 -25.28 0.81
C LYS A 309 -13.81 -24.45 -0.47
N TYR A 310 -12.79 -23.61 -0.48
CA TYR A 310 -12.40 -22.82 -1.66
C TYR A 310 -11.79 -23.65 -2.79
N SER A 311 -11.28 -24.85 -2.49
CA SER A 311 -10.67 -25.73 -3.51
C SER A 311 -11.69 -26.64 -4.20
N ILE A 312 -12.91 -26.74 -3.66
CA ILE A 312 -14.00 -27.62 -4.15
C ILE A 312 -15.11 -26.82 -4.88
N GLY A 313 -15.19 -25.51 -4.70
CA GLY A 313 -16.10 -24.60 -5.41
C GLY A 313 -15.41 -23.79 -6.47
#